data_8d42d948ac49e67b18f55cff94ea2c1c
#
_entry.id   8d42d948ac49e67b18f55cff94ea2c1c
#
_cell.length_a   1.000
_cell.length_b   1.000
_cell.length_c   1.000
_cell.angle_alpha   90.00
_cell.angle_beta   90.00
_cell.angle_gamma   90.00
#
_symmetry.space_group_name_H-M   'P 1'
#
loop_
_entity.id
_entity.type
_entity.pdbx_description
1 polymer ?
#
loop_
_entity_poly.entity_id
_entity_poly.type
_entity_poly.pdbx_seq_one_letter_code
_entity_poly.pdbx_strand_id
1 'polypeptide(L)'
;RDKNVLGFDPYKILTYRDKDLRKAVALQESKSKNEIEALSDEKKKKVFNKLMNDTKMTGYTDASGKYIKGIEDFVSKAQYERIEHKNQVINDILDNWITLSQNFKFHAIFATSSIPEAIEYYRLLKVKIQEKKLDLKFTALFDSTIDNDDGAKSAFKEDGIVEIMEDYNKRYEQDFSLKIFS
;
A
#
# COMPACT_ATOMS: atom_id res chain seq x y z
N ARG A 1 -13.89 -8.98 -27.67
CA ARG A 1 -13.09 -8.01 -26.86
C ARG A 1 -13.55 -6.63 -27.27
N ASP A 2 -14.10 -5.87 -26.33
CA ASP A 2 -14.44 -4.47 -26.54
C ASP A 2 -13.18 -3.69 -26.88
N LYS A 3 -13.17 -3.10 -28.06
CA LYS A 3 -12.02 -2.33 -28.58
C LYS A 3 -11.72 -1.05 -27.77
N ASN A 4 -12.50 -0.77 -26.71
CA ASN A 4 -12.39 0.44 -25.90
C ASN A 4 -11.59 0.25 -24.60
N VAL A 5 -11.12 -0.97 -24.28
CA VAL A 5 -10.30 -1.23 -23.11
C VAL A 5 -8.85 -1.38 -23.54
N LEU A 6 -8.02 -0.42 -23.17
CA LEU A 6 -6.58 -0.52 -23.34
C LEU A 6 -6.03 -1.62 -22.40
N GLY A 7 -5.07 -2.39 -22.90
CA GLY A 7 -4.31 -3.28 -22.05
C GLY A 7 -3.51 -2.49 -21.02
N PHE A 8 -3.28 -3.05 -19.85
CA PHE A 8 -2.41 -2.47 -18.83
C PHE A 8 -1.41 -3.52 -18.36
N ASP A 9 -0.21 -3.06 -18.06
CA ASP A 9 0.84 -3.88 -17.47
C ASP A 9 0.87 -3.58 -15.96
N PRO A 10 0.62 -4.56 -15.08
CA PRO A 10 0.69 -4.36 -13.65
C PRO A 10 2.15 -4.14 -13.22
N TYR A 11 2.43 -2.98 -12.62
CA TYR A 11 3.70 -2.71 -11.98
C TYR A 11 3.59 -3.01 -10.48
N LYS A 12 4.49 -3.87 -9.98
CA LYS A 12 4.50 -4.25 -8.56
C LYS A 12 5.67 -3.59 -7.84
N ILE A 13 5.38 -2.90 -6.76
CA ILE A 13 6.38 -2.40 -5.83
C ILE A 13 6.71 -3.50 -4.83
N LEU A 14 7.98 -3.89 -4.78
CA LEU A 14 8.48 -4.86 -3.81
C LEU A 14 9.10 -4.10 -2.63
N THR A 15 8.37 -4.00 -1.54
CA THR A 15 8.86 -3.38 -0.30
C THR A 15 9.69 -4.33 0.56
N TYR A 16 9.68 -5.62 0.23
CA TYR A 16 10.50 -6.68 0.80
C TYR A 16 11.10 -7.54 -0.31
N ARG A 17 12.28 -8.10 -0.08
CA ARG A 17 12.80 -9.13 -0.98
C ARG A 17 11.95 -10.39 -0.83
N ASP A 18 11.45 -10.94 -1.92
CA ASP A 18 10.61 -12.14 -1.92
C ASP A 18 11.18 -13.27 -1.08
N LYS A 19 12.50 -13.48 -1.17
CA LYS A 19 13.20 -14.52 -0.42
C LYS A 19 13.13 -14.30 1.09
N ASP A 20 13.28 -13.07 1.55
CA ASP A 20 13.28 -12.73 2.97
C ASP A 20 11.87 -12.83 3.55
N LEU A 21 10.86 -12.38 2.79
CA LEU A 21 9.47 -12.53 3.17
C LEU A 21 9.06 -14.00 3.22
N ARG A 22 9.40 -14.81 2.22
CA ARG A 22 9.15 -16.25 2.22
C ARG A 22 9.76 -16.93 3.44
N LYS A 23 11.01 -16.60 3.75
CA LYS A 23 11.72 -17.17 4.90
C LYS A 23 11.03 -16.80 6.22
N ALA A 24 10.64 -15.55 6.38
CA ALA A 24 9.93 -15.10 7.58
C ALA A 24 8.59 -15.83 7.76
N VAL A 25 7.78 -15.92 6.70
CA VAL A 25 6.51 -16.64 6.70
C VAL A 25 6.72 -18.14 6.93
N ALA A 26 7.70 -18.75 6.27
CA ALA A 26 8.00 -20.17 6.44
C ALA A 26 8.42 -20.53 7.86
N LEU A 27 9.22 -19.68 8.52
CA LEU A 27 9.60 -19.86 9.92
C LEU A 27 8.40 -19.68 10.85
N GLN A 28 7.57 -18.68 10.63
CA GLN A 28 6.35 -18.44 11.40
C GLN A 28 5.39 -19.63 11.33
N GLU A 29 5.04 -20.08 10.14
CA GLU A 29 4.07 -21.16 9.92
C GLU A 29 4.60 -22.56 10.35
N SER A 30 5.91 -22.78 10.24
CA SER A 30 6.55 -23.97 10.79
C SER A 30 6.78 -23.91 12.31
N LYS A 31 6.44 -22.78 12.95
CA LYS A 31 6.67 -22.54 14.39
C LYS A 31 8.13 -22.78 14.79
N SER A 32 9.06 -22.26 13.99
CA SER A 32 10.50 -22.44 14.16
C SER A 32 11.19 -21.10 14.37
N LYS A 33 12.17 -21.06 15.26
CA LYS A 33 12.94 -19.83 15.53
C LYS A 33 13.99 -19.54 14.46
N ASN A 34 14.46 -20.58 13.81
CA ASN A 34 15.46 -20.51 12.76
C ASN A 34 15.35 -21.69 11.79
N GLU A 35 16.12 -21.62 10.72
CA GLU A 35 16.10 -22.62 9.64
C GLU A 35 16.57 -24.00 10.09
N ILE A 36 17.55 -24.05 11.04
CA ILE A 36 18.05 -25.32 11.57
C ILE A 36 16.93 -26.05 12.31
N GLU A 37 16.19 -25.32 13.15
CA GLU A 37 15.04 -25.90 13.87
C GLU A 37 13.93 -26.34 12.89
N ALA A 38 13.67 -25.54 11.86
CA ALA A 38 12.66 -25.88 10.86
C ALA A 38 12.99 -27.19 10.09
N LEU A 39 14.28 -27.43 9.88
CA LEU A 39 14.76 -28.61 9.11
C LEU A 39 15.01 -29.85 9.99
N SER A 40 15.05 -29.71 11.33
CA SER A 40 15.32 -30.80 12.25
C SER A 40 14.11 -31.73 12.54
N ASP A 41 12.91 -31.26 12.31
CA ASP A 41 11.66 -32.00 12.50
C ASP A 41 10.96 -32.21 11.16
N GLU A 42 10.57 -33.43 10.84
CA GLU A 42 9.96 -33.77 9.54
C GLU A 42 8.64 -33.03 9.24
N LYS A 43 7.83 -32.73 10.27
CA LYS A 43 6.57 -31.98 10.07
C LYS A 43 6.85 -30.50 9.81
N LYS A 44 7.76 -29.91 10.60
CA LYS A 44 8.19 -28.53 10.42
C LYS A 44 8.88 -28.33 9.07
N LYS A 45 9.76 -29.22 8.69
CA LYS A 45 10.48 -29.24 7.41
C LYS A 45 9.53 -29.27 6.21
N LYS A 46 8.46 -30.07 6.29
CA LYS A 46 7.46 -30.15 5.23
C LYS A 46 6.74 -28.79 5.01
N VAL A 47 6.35 -28.13 6.11
CA VAL A 47 5.71 -26.82 6.05
C VAL A 47 6.69 -25.76 5.54
N PHE A 48 7.90 -25.74 6.09
CA PHE A 48 8.95 -24.80 5.71
C PHE A 48 9.27 -24.88 4.22
N ASN A 49 9.59 -26.09 3.72
CA ASN A 49 9.94 -26.30 2.32
C ASN A 49 8.79 -25.96 1.37
N LYS A 50 7.56 -26.28 1.72
CA LYS A 50 6.38 -25.92 0.93
C LYS A 50 6.25 -24.41 0.75
N LEU A 51 6.44 -23.63 1.81
CA LEU A 51 6.33 -22.17 1.75
C LEU A 51 7.53 -21.52 1.06
N MET A 52 8.71 -22.10 1.24
CA MET A 52 9.93 -21.59 0.57
C MET A 52 9.92 -21.83 -0.94
N ASN A 53 9.47 -22.99 -1.40
CA ASN A 53 9.72 -23.45 -2.77
C ASN A 53 8.44 -23.52 -3.62
N ASP A 54 7.31 -23.97 -3.05
CA ASP A 54 6.15 -24.38 -3.83
C ASP A 54 4.99 -23.40 -3.77
N THR A 55 4.97 -22.49 -2.78
CA THR A 55 3.87 -21.54 -2.60
C THR A 55 4.10 -20.29 -3.44
N LYS A 56 3.10 -19.85 -4.20
CA LYS A 56 3.14 -18.58 -4.94
C LYS A 56 3.18 -17.39 -3.98
N MET A 57 3.68 -16.25 -4.43
CA MET A 57 3.66 -15.02 -3.62
C MET A 57 2.22 -14.57 -3.36
N THR A 58 1.44 -14.40 -4.41
CA THR A 58 0.03 -13.99 -4.32
C THR A 58 -0.87 -15.20 -4.32
N GLY A 59 -1.90 -15.20 -3.47
CA GLY A 59 -2.96 -16.20 -3.48
C GLY A 59 -3.74 -16.18 -4.80
N TYR A 60 -4.39 -17.31 -5.11
CA TYR A 60 -5.15 -17.44 -6.35
C TYR A 60 -6.32 -18.43 -6.18
N THR A 61 -7.32 -18.29 -7.03
CA THR A 61 -8.43 -19.25 -7.11
C THR A 61 -8.08 -20.31 -8.14
N ASP A 62 -8.17 -21.58 -7.75
CA ASP A 62 -7.93 -22.70 -8.65
C ASP A 62 -9.14 -22.98 -9.58
N ALA A 63 -9.00 -23.94 -10.48
CA ALA A 63 -10.04 -24.32 -11.44
C ALA A 63 -11.35 -24.85 -10.78
N SER A 64 -11.28 -25.26 -9.52
CA SER A 64 -12.44 -25.73 -8.73
C SER A 64 -13.17 -24.59 -8.00
N GLY A 65 -12.68 -23.35 -8.12
CA GLY A 65 -13.21 -22.20 -7.40
C GLY A 65 -12.68 -22.04 -5.96
N LYS A 66 -11.73 -22.89 -5.56
CA LYS A 66 -11.14 -22.83 -4.21
C LYS A 66 -9.99 -21.84 -4.17
N TYR A 67 -10.01 -20.94 -3.17
CA TYR A 67 -8.91 -20.02 -2.93
C TYR A 67 -7.71 -20.73 -2.29
N ILE A 68 -6.55 -20.59 -2.93
CA ILE A 68 -5.26 -21.12 -2.46
C ILE A 68 -4.43 -19.94 -1.97
N LYS A 69 -4.07 -19.96 -0.69
CA LYS A 69 -3.25 -18.91 -0.07
C LYS A 69 -1.86 -18.85 -0.66
N GLY A 70 -1.41 -17.62 -0.93
CA GLY A 70 -0.02 -17.30 -1.25
C GLY A 70 0.76 -16.86 0.00
N ILE A 71 2.03 -16.52 -0.18
CA ILE A 71 2.90 -16.02 0.91
C ILE A 71 2.34 -14.73 1.53
N GLU A 72 1.84 -13.82 0.69
CA GLU A 72 1.28 -12.53 1.12
C GLU A 72 0.07 -12.68 2.05
N ASP A 73 -0.70 -13.77 1.93
CA ASP A 73 -1.86 -14.05 2.79
C ASP A 73 -1.49 -14.43 4.24
N PHE A 74 -0.22 -14.73 4.50
CA PHE A 74 0.31 -15.02 5.84
C PHE A 74 0.95 -13.80 6.51
N VAL A 75 1.12 -12.70 5.75
CA VAL A 75 1.68 -11.45 6.27
C VAL A 75 0.60 -10.70 7.03
N SER A 76 0.88 -10.30 8.25
CA SER A 76 -0.09 -9.53 9.03
C SER A 76 -0.33 -8.14 8.42
N LYS A 77 -1.58 -7.66 8.49
CA LYS A 77 -1.95 -6.31 8.03
C LYS A 77 -1.06 -5.24 8.67
N ALA A 78 -0.69 -5.42 9.95
CA ALA A 78 0.18 -4.50 10.67
C ALA A 78 1.57 -4.28 10.03
N GLN A 79 2.06 -5.21 9.21
CA GLN A 79 3.33 -5.01 8.51
C GLN A 79 3.22 -4.00 7.36
N TYR A 80 2.06 -3.92 6.71
CA TYR A 80 1.80 -2.92 5.68
C TYR A 80 1.49 -1.53 6.25
N GLU A 81 1.09 -1.46 7.51
CA GLU A 81 0.82 -0.21 8.23
C GLU A 81 2.09 0.46 8.76
N ARG A 82 3.25 -0.22 8.70
CA ARG A 82 4.52 0.31 9.20
C ARG A 82 5.01 1.49 8.37
N ILE A 83 5.58 2.47 9.06
CA ILE A 83 6.11 3.68 8.43
C ILE A 83 7.23 3.40 7.43
N GLU A 84 8.04 2.38 7.67
CA GLU A 84 9.11 1.96 6.77
C GLU A 84 8.54 1.48 5.43
N HIS A 85 7.46 0.68 5.47
CA HIS A 85 6.75 0.22 4.28
C HIS A 85 6.19 1.41 3.50
N LYS A 86 5.48 2.33 4.16
CA LYS A 86 4.89 3.52 3.55
C LYS A 86 5.94 4.41 2.91
N ASN A 87 7.08 4.61 3.56
CA ASN A 87 8.19 5.36 3.00
C ASN A 87 8.78 4.71 1.75
N GLN A 88 8.89 3.37 1.71
CA GLN A 88 9.36 2.68 0.52
C GLN A 88 8.39 2.81 -0.65
N VAL A 89 7.08 2.69 -0.40
CA VAL A 89 6.04 2.91 -1.41
C VAL A 89 6.15 4.31 -2.00
N ILE A 90 6.26 5.33 -1.16
CA ILE A 90 6.38 6.73 -1.60
C ILE A 90 7.67 6.95 -2.38
N ASN A 91 8.80 6.44 -1.90
CA ASN A 91 10.07 6.57 -2.61
C ASN A 91 9.99 5.95 -4.00
N ASP A 92 9.44 4.75 -4.12
CA ASP A 92 9.29 4.08 -5.41
C ASP A 92 8.38 4.89 -6.37
N ILE A 93 7.25 5.40 -5.88
CA ILE A 93 6.36 6.26 -6.66
C ILE A 93 7.11 7.49 -7.17
N LEU A 94 7.82 8.20 -6.30
CA LEU A 94 8.50 9.44 -6.64
C LEU A 94 9.72 9.22 -7.54
N ASP A 95 10.48 8.15 -7.32
CA ASP A 95 11.66 7.81 -8.12
C ASP A 95 11.28 7.40 -9.55
N ASN A 96 10.11 6.79 -9.73
CA ASN A 96 9.62 6.35 -11.03
C ASN A 96 8.61 7.31 -11.67
N TRP A 97 8.25 8.42 -10.99
CA TRP A 97 7.17 9.31 -11.42
C TRP A 97 7.34 9.84 -12.85
N ILE A 98 8.53 10.31 -13.20
CA ILE A 98 8.80 10.88 -14.52
C ILE A 98 8.52 9.85 -15.62
N THR A 99 8.94 8.61 -15.42
CA THR A 99 8.73 7.52 -16.36
C THR A 99 7.27 7.11 -16.43
N LEU A 100 6.64 6.89 -15.27
CA LEU A 100 5.24 6.41 -15.19
C LEU A 100 4.24 7.46 -15.67
N SER A 101 4.51 8.73 -15.42
CA SER A 101 3.69 9.86 -15.90
C SER A 101 4.00 10.28 -17.33
N GLN A 102 4.96 9.64 -18.00
CA GLN A 102 5.48 10.04 -19.32
C GLN A 102 5.83 11.52 -19.37
N ASN A 103 6.72 11.96 -18.49
CA ASN A 103 7.13 13.36 -18.33
C ASN A 103 5.95 14.28 -18.00
N PHE A 104 5.20 13.95 -16.95
CA PHE A 104 4.05 14.73 -16.42
C PHE A 104 2.86 14.88 -17.39
N LYS A 105 2.76 14.02 -18.41
CA LYS A 105 1.62 14.03 -19.34
C LYS A 105 0.38 13.36 -18.76
N PHE A 106 0.57 12.42 -17.85
CA PHE A 106 -0.51 11.66 -17.22
C PHE A 106 -0.58 11.91 -15.71
N HIS A 107 -1.79 11.87 -15.19
CA HIS A 107 -2.09 11.88 -13.76
C HIS A 107 -2.13 10.45 -13.23
N ALA A 108 -2.00 10.30 -11.92
CA ALA A 108 -2.20 9.03 -11.23
C ALA A 108 -3.21 9.17 -10.11
N ILE A 109 -3.87 8.06 -9.79
CA ILE A 109 -4.71 7.93 -8.61
C ILE A 109 -4.02 6.92 -7.69
N PHE A 110 -3.79 7.34 -6.45
CA PHE A 110 -3.27 6.49 -5.39
C PHE A 110 -4.40 6.17 -4.41
N ALA A 111 -4.90 4.93 -4.47
CA ALA A 111 -5.96 4.47 -3.58
C ALA A 111 -5.38 3.90 -2.28
N THR A 112 -6.01 4.21 -1.16
CA THR A 112 -5.66 3.72 0.18
C THR A 112 -6.82 2.94 0.78
N SER A 113 -6.56 2.19 1.85
CA SER A 113 -7.57 1.34 2.50
C SER A 113 -8.52 2.12 3.41
N SER A 114 -8.13 3.33 3.83
CA SER A 114 -8.92 4.15 4.75
C SER A 114 -8.57 5.65 4.64
N ILE A 115 -9.44 6.51 5.15
CA ILE A 115 -9.19 7.96 5.21
C ILE A 115 -7.98 8.30 6.11
N PRO A 116 -7.81 7.74 7.32
CA PRO A 116 -6.60 7.97 8.11
C PRO A 116 -5.31 7.59 7.39
N GLU A 117 -5.31 6.48 6.65
CA GLU A 117 -4.17 6.07 5.84
C GLU A 117 -3.89 7.06 4.70
N ALA A 118 -4.94 7.58 4.04
CA ALA A 118 -4.81 8.60 3.01
C ALA A 118 -4.17 9.88 3.54
N ILE A 119 -4.58 10.34 4.73
CA ILE A 119 -4.02 11.53 5.38
C ILE A 119 -2.54 11.30 5.73
N GLU A 120 -2.20 10.11 6.24
CA GLU A 120 -0.82 9.77 6.57
C GLU A 120 0.07 9.76 5.31
N TYR A 121 -0.38 9.12 4.23
CA TYR A 121 0.32 9.17 2.94
C TYR A 121 0.42 10.57 2.37
N TYR A 122 -0.62 11.38 2.51
CA TYR A 122 -0.58 12.79 2.10
C TYR A 122 0.54 13.55 2.79
N ARG A 123 0.65 13.43 4.11
CA ARG A 123 1.70 14.09 4.91
C ARG A 123 3.10 13.61 4.54
N LEU A 124 3.27 12.30 4.36
CA LEU A 124 4.54 11.72 3.95
C LEU A 124 4.95 12.17 2.53
N LEU A 125 4.02 12.17 1.58
CA LEU A 125 4.25 12.68 0.22
C LEU A 125 4.67 14.14 0.25
N LYS A 126 3.99 14.98 1.04
CA LYS A 126 4.30 16.42 1.18
C LYS A 126 5.76 16.62 1.61
N VAL A 127 6.20 15.89 2.62
CA VAL A 127 7.59 15.94 3.11
C VAL A 127 8.57 15.48 2.03
N LYS A 128 8.32 14.31 1.43
CA LYS A 128 9.23 13.70 0.45
C LYS A 128 9.35 14.51 -0.85
N ILE A 129 8.27 15.09 -1.33
CA ILE A 129 8.29 15.99 -2.50
C ILE A 129 9.13 17.22 -2.22
N GLN A 130 9.01 17.80 -1.02
CA GLN A 130 9.84 18.94 -0.60
C GLN A 130 11.32 18.56 -0.47
N GLU A 131 11.63 17.44 0.19
CA GLU A 131 12.99 16.93 0.32
C GLU A 131 13.67 16.70 -1.05
N LYS A 132 12.94 16.10 -1.99
CA LYS A 132 13.43 15.81 -3.35
C LYS A 132 13.35 17.03 -4.29
N LYS A 133 12.77 18.15 -3.86
CA LYS A 133 12.55 19.37 -4.66
C LYS A 133 11.81 19.08 -5.97
N LEU A 134 10.80 18.21 -5.93
CA LEU A 134 10.02 17.85 -7.11
C LEU A 134 8.90 18.87 -7.32
N ASP A 135 8.69 19.29 -8.58
CA ASP A 135 7.50 20.06 -8.97
C ASP A 135 6.31 19.12 -9.25
N LEU A 136 5.92 18.38 -8.23
CA LEU A 136 4.77 17.47 -8.28
C LEU A 136 3.63 18.04 -7.42
N LYS A 137 2.49 18.25 -8.08
CA LYS A 137 1.25 18.68 -7.42
C LYS A 137 0.40 17.46 -7.11
N PHE A 138 -0.12 17.41 -5.90
CA PHE A 138 -0.98 16.33 -5.45
C PHE A 138 -2.03 16.87 -4.48
N THR A 139 -3.12 16.15 -4.35
CA THR A 139 -4.19 16.38 -3.37
C THR A 139 -4.81 15.06 -2.96
N ALA A 140 -5.71 15.06 -2.00
CA ALA A 140 -6.49 13.89 -1.63
C ALA A 140 -7.98 14.19 -1.73
N LEU A 141 -8.76 13.17 -2.13
CA LEU A 141 -10.21 13.19 -2.18
C LEU A 141 -10.76 12.17 -1.20
N PHE A 142 -11.79 12.54 -0.47
CA PHE A 142 -12.45 11.70 0.50
C PHE A 142 -13.93 11.59 0.19
N ASP A 143 -14.50 10.41 0.39
CA ASP A 143 -15.93 10.24 0.44
C ASP A 143 -16.42 10.55 1.86
N SER A 144 -17.18 11.64 2.00
CA SER A 144 -17.72 12.09 3.29
C SER A 144 -18.73 11.12 3.91
N THR A 145 -19.31 10.22 3.10
CA THR A 145 -20.31 9.24 3.55
C THR A 145 -19.70 7.99 4.17
N ILE A 146 -18.39 7.77 3.99
CA ILE A 146 -17.69 6.64 4.58
C ILE A 146 -17.33 6.96 6.04
N ASP A 147 -18.11 6.41 6.96
CA ASP A 147 -17.77 6.38 8.37
C ASP A 147 -16.75 5.26 8.65
N ASN A 148 -15.53 5.65 8.95
CA ASN A 148 -14.55 4.72 9.49
C ASN A 148 -14.77 4.68 11.01
N ASP A 149 -15.34 3.60 11.47
CA ASP A 149 -15.99 3.31 12.76
C ASP A 149 -15.07 3.31 14.02
N ASP A 150 -14.08 4.19 14.10
CA ASP A 150 -13.22 4.33 15.29
C ASP A 150 -13.28 5.77 15.84
N GLY A 151 -14.15 6.00 16.81
CA GLY A 151 -14.44 7.32 17.41
C GLY A 151 -13.23 8.16 17.85
N ALA A 152 -12.09 7.56 18.20
CA ALA A 152 -10.85 8.28 18.51
C ALA A 152 -10.12 8.80 17.25
N LYS A 153 -10.45 8.27 16.07
CA LYS A 153 -9.87 8.66 14.78
C LYS A 153 -10.69 9.75 14.07
N SER A 154 -11.89 10.09 14.59
CA SER A 154 -12.76 11.09 13.96
C SER A 154 -12.16 12.49 14.02
N ALA A 155 -11.66 12.96 15.17
CA ALA A 155 -11.00 14.24 15.29
C ALA A 155 -9.76 14.34 14.40
N PHE A 156 -8.95 13.30 14.35
CA PHE A 156 -7.78 13.20 13.46
C PHE A 156 -8.17 13.27 11.97
N LYS A 157 -9.32 12.70 11.62
CA LYS A 157 -9.90 12.73 10.27
C LYS A 157 -10.28 14.17 9.89
N GLU A 158 -11.02 14.87 10.75
CA GLU A 158 -11.48 16.23 10.49
C GLU A 158 -10.30 17.21 10.33
N ASP A 159 -9.33 17.18 11.25
CA ASP A 159 -8.12 18.01 11.18
C ASP A 159 -7.33 17.74 9.89
N GLY A 160 -7.21 16.46 9.49
CA GLY A 160 -6.51 16.09 8.26
C GLY A 160 -7.22 16.56 6.98
N ILE A 161 -8.54 16.53 6.96
CA ILE A 161 -9.34 17.04 5.83
C ILE A 161 -9.18 18.55 5.72
N VAL A 162 -9.26 19.27 6.84
CA VAL A 162 -9.03 20.72 6.88
C VAL A 162 -7.63 21.06 6.38
N GLU A 163 -6.59 20.39 6.87
CA GLU A 163 -5.20 20.57 6.44
C GLU A 163 -5.05 20.43 4.91
N ILE A 164 -5.63 19.38 4.34
CA ILE A 164 -5.54 19.11 2.89
C ILE A 164 -6.30 20.15 2.09
N MET A 165 -7.47 20.56 2.57
CA MET A 165 -8.29 21.59 1.93
C MET A 165 -7.58 22.95 1.95
N GLU A 166 -6.99 23.34 3.07
CA GLU A 166 -6.22 24.59 3.19
C GLU A 166 -4.99 24.59 2.27
N ASP A 167 -4.27 23.48 2.21
CA ASP A 167 -3.14 23.31 1.27
C ASP A 167 -3.61 23.43 -0.19
N TYR A 168 -4.77 22.85 -0.52
CA TYR A 168 -5.37 22.95 -1.85
C TYR A 168 -5.74 24.39 -2.17
N ASN A 169 -6.47 25.06 -1.28
CA ASN A 169 -6.89 26.44 -1.43
C ASN A 169 -5.70 27.36 -1.68
N LYS A 170 -4.66 27.25 -0.84
CA LYS A 170 -3.44 28.02 -0.98
C LYS A 170 -2.70 27.77 -2.30
N ARG A 171 -2.68 26.52 -2.76
CA ARG A 171 -1.94 26.13 -3.97
C ARG A 171 -2.63 26.55 -5.26
N TYR A 172 -3.96 26.53 -5.26
CA TYR A 172 -4.77 26.77 -6.45
C TYR A 172 -5.60 28.05 -6.39
N GLU A 173 -5.35 28.91 -5.39
CA GLU A 173 -6.06 30.17 -5.19
C GLU A 173 -7.58 29.97 -5.13
N GLN A 174 -8.01 28.95 -4.38
CA GLN A 174 -9.40 28.61 -4.16
C GLN A 174 -9.83 28.96 -2.74
N ASP A 175 -11.15 28.97 -2.49
CA ASP A 175 -11.76 29.25 -1.18
C ASP A 175 -12.83 28.21 -0.85
N PHE A 176 -12.43 26.94 -0.81
CA PHE A 176 -13.32 25.86 -0.36
C PHE A 176 -13.41 25.84 1.15
N SER A 177 -14.60 25.54 1.68
CA SER A 177 -14.85 25.35 3.10
C SER A 177 -15.71 24.10 3.34
N LEU A 178 -15.57 23.47 4.51
CA LEU A 178 -16.35 22.29 4.89
C LEU A 178 -17.87 22.52 4.90
N LYS A 179 -18.32 23.78 5.02
CA LYS A 179 -19.74 24.14 5.03
C LYS A 179 -20.45 23.98 3.68
N ILE A 180 -19.71 23.77 2.60
CA ILE A 180 -20.29 23.62 1.24
C ILE A 180 -20.69 22.16 0.95
N PHE A 181 -20.32 21.23 1.82
CA PHE A 181 -20.57 19.79 1.66
C PHE A 181 -21.59 19.20 2.64
N SER A 182 -22.34 20.03 3.33
CA SER A 182 -23.45 19.60 4.22
C SER A 182 -24.81 19.73 3.54
#